data_7475a2690ec7bbeed90f14d354b5018e
#
_entry.id   7475a2690ec7bbeed90f14d354b5018e
#
_cell.length_a   1.000
_cell.length_b   1.000
_cell.length_c   1.000
_cell.angle_alpha   90.00
_cell.angle_beta   90.00
_cell.angle_gamma   90.00
#
_symmetry.space_group_name_H-M   'P 1'
#
loop_
_entity.id
_entity.type
_entity.pdbx_description
1 polymer ?
#
loop_
_entity_poly.entity_id
_entity_poly.type
_entity_poly.pdbx_seq_one_letter_code
_entity_poly.pdbx_strand_id
1 'polypeptide(L)'
;MLRRDYLMRMVEDMTQMIAKVFALKQERKHTEALWELDDMLRRQFRLNSKLLRSLSASDIEQLFYNHGYLEADRLQGAARLLEEEAEIEQELGREDEAVHLYTKVLQMYLKSALNGADPGLFDLPGRIRSVKERLRAYELPARLVRDDMAYAEQEGRYADAENLLYQLLQSGGIDADEATRFYHRLLLKPAEELERGQLPLAEVHEGMEELSRRFMPGKQEELSGRE
;
A
#
# COMPACT_ATOMS: atom_id res chain seq x y z
N MET A 1 7.62 8.80 -25.71
CA MET A 1 7.04 7.78 -26.59
C MET A 1 7.49 6.37 -26.19
N LEU A 2 8.76 6.00 -26.25
CA LEU A 2 9.25 4.62 -25.97
C LEU A 2 8.80 4.01 -24.62
N ARG A 3 8.79 4.78 -23.52
CA ARG A 3 8.39 4.27 -22.19
C ARG A 3 6.90 3.89 -22.14
N ARG A 4 6.04 4.75 -22.71
CA ARG A 4 4.58 4.51 -22.73
C ARG A 4 4.23 3.29 -23.59
N ASP A 5 4.86 3.16 -24.76
CA ASP A 5 4.64 2.00 -25.66
C ASP A 5 5.08 0.70 -24.99
N TYR A 6 6.20 0.73 -24.25
CA TYR A 6 6.65 -0.43 -23.46
C TYR A 6 5.65 -0.81 -22.38
N LEU A 7 5.18 0.17 -21.59
CA LEU A 7 4.19 -0.09 -20.52
C LEU A 7 2.88 -0.64 -21.08
N MET A 8 2.39 -0.10 -22.20
CA MET A 8 1.17 -0.60 -22.84
C MET A 8 1.31 -2.05 -23.29
N ARG A 9 2.45 -2.42 -23.90
CA ARG A 9 2.71 -3.83 -24.26
C ARG A 9 2.81 -4.72 -23.04
N MET A 10 3.47 -4.28 -22.00
CA MET A 10 3.54 -5.03 -20.73
C MET A 10 2.13 -5.28 -20.18
N VAL A 11 1.26 -4.28 -20.18
CA VAL A 11 -0.14 -4.40 -19.70
C VAL A 11 -0.93 -5.37 -20.59
N GLU A 12 -0.81 -5.27 -21.91
CA GLU A 12 -1.47 -6.19 -22.86
C GLU A 12 -1.04 -7.64 -22.64
N ASP A 13 0.29 -7.89 -22.57
CA ASP A 13 0.84 -9.22 -22.33
C ASP A 13 0.36 -9.79 -20.98
N MET A 14 0.38 -8.97 -19.93
CA MET A 14 -0.06 -9.37 -18.60
C MET A 14 -1.56 -9.65 -18.57
N THR A 15 -2.39 -8.84 -19.24
CA THR A 15 -3.83 -9.04 -19.29
C THR A 15 -4.19 -10.37 -19.95
N GLN A 16 -3.54 -10.69 -21.07
CA GLN A 16 -3.74 -11.97 -21.76
C GLN A 16 -3.31 -13.15 -20.90
N MET A 17 -2.18 -13.03 -20.20
CA MET A 17 -1.69 -14.07 -19.31
C MET A 17 -2.61 -14.24 -18.09
N ILE A 18 -3.08 -13.16 -17.47
CA ILE A 18 -4.01 -13.23 -16.33
C ILE A 18 -5.33 -13.92 -16.75
N ALA A 19 -5.83 -13.65 -17.96
CA ALA A 19 -6.99 -14.36 -18.49
C ALA A 19 -6.73 -15.87 -18.63
N LYS A 20 -5.52 -16.27 -19.07
CA LYS A 20 -5.10 -17.68 -19.13
C LYS A 20 -5.00 -18.30 -17.73
N VAL A 21 -4.39 -17.58 -16.77
CA VAL A 21 -4.30 -18.01 -15.37
C VAL A 21 -5.70 -18.23 -14.79
N PHE A 22 -6.62 -17.30 -15.03
CA PHE A 22 -8.00 -17.43 -14.59
C PHE A 22 -8.65 -18.71 -15.14
N ALA A 23 -8.50 -18.99 -16.44
CA ALA A 23 -9.03 -20.23 -17.05
C ALA A 23 -8.43 -21.49 -16.40
N LEU A 24 -7.13 -21.51 -16.16
CA LEU A 24 -6.45 -22.61 -15.47
C LEU A 24 -6.96 -22.81 -14.02
N LYS A 25 -7.21 -21.73 -13.30
CA LYS A 25 -7.83 -21.76 -11.95
C LYS A 25 -9.22 -22.40 -12.00
N GLN A 26 -10.06 -22.03 -12.98
CA GLN A 26 -11.39 -22.65 -13.16
C GLN A 26 -11.30 -24.16 -13.43
N GLU A 27 -10.26 -24.61 -14.14
CA GLU A 27 -10.00 -26.01 -14.40
C GLU A 27 -9.27 -26.73 -13.24
N ARG A 28 -9.03 -26.04 -12.10
CA ARG A 28 -8.23 -26.49 -10.95
C ARG A 28 -6.79 -26.90 -11.29
N LYS A 29 -6.23 -26.33 -12.35
CA LYS A 29 -4.85 -26.51 -12.79
C LYS A 29 -3.91 -25.49 -12.13
N HIS A 30 -3.88 -25.48 -10.79
CA HIS A 30 -3.14 -24.46 -10.03
C HIS A 30 -1.63 -24.51 -10.29
N THR A 31 -1.05 -25.71 -10.51
CA THR A 31 0.38 -25.85 -10.81
C THR A 31 0.74 -25.19 -12.13
N GLU A 32 -0.07 -25.42 -13.17
CA GLU A 32 0.13 -24.77 -14.48
C GLU A 32 -0.07 -23.27 -14.39
N ALA A 33 -1.05 -22.81 -13.61
CA ALA A 33 -1.29 -21.38 -13.38
C ALA A 33 -0.06 -20.72 -12.71
N LEU A 34 0.52 -21.35 -11.68
CA LEU A 34 1.75 -20.87 -11.03
C LEU A 34 2.95 -20.83 -11.98
N TRP A 35 3.07 -21.78 -12.89
CA TRP A 35 4.13 -21.77 -13.91
C TRP A 35 3.98 -20.60 -14.90
N GLU A 36 2.77 -20.32 -15.35
CA GLU A 36 2.50 -19.18 -16.23
C GLU A 36 2.84 -17.84 -15.55
N LEU A 37 2.52 -17.70 -14.25
CA LEU A 37 2.86 -16.51 -13.46
C LEU A 37 4.39 -16.38 -13.31
N ASP A 38 5.10 -17.45 -12.97
CA ASP A 38 6.55 -17.45 -12.82
C ASP A 38 7.27 -17.14 -14.15
N ASP A 39 6.78 -17.71 -15.28
CA ASP A 39 7.31 -17.41 -16.60
C ASP A 39 7.10 -15.94 -16.98
N MET A 40 5.94 -15.35 -16.68
CA MET A 40 5.68 -13.93 -16.90
C MET A 40 6.57 -13.03 -16.03
N LEU A 41 6.76 -13.37 -14.75
CA LEU A 41 7.68 -12.66 -13.86
C LEU A 41 9.10 -12.65 -14.43
N ARG A 42 9.58 -13.78 -14.96
CA ARG A 42 10.91 -13.88 -15.60
C ARG A 42 11.01 -13.04 -16.86
N ARG A 43 10.01 -13.12 -17.73
CA ARG A 43 10.03 -12.39 -19.02
C ARG A 43 9.95 -10.88 -18.84
N GLN A 44 9.04 -10.39 -17.98
CA GLN A 44 8.78 -8.95 -17.85
C GLN A 44 9.72 -8.26 -16.84
N PHE A 45 10.08 -8.95 -15.76
CA PHE A 45 10.79 -8.33 -14.64
C PHE A 45 12.18 -8.94 -14.38
N ARG A 46 12.52 -10.06 -15.03
CA ARG A 46 13.73 -10.86 -14.76
C ARG A 46 13.79 -11.37 -13.30
N LEU A 47 12.64 -11.56 -12.71
CA LEU A 47 12.43 -12.07 -11.36
C LEU A 47 11.74 -13.44 -11.45
N ASN A 48 11.69 -14.15 -10.36
CA ASN A 48 10.89 -15.37 -10.23
C ASN A 48 10.13 -15.38 -8.92
N SER A 49 9.06 -16.16 -8.86
CA SER A 49 8.19 -16.30 -7.70
C SER A 49 8.95 -16.69 -6.43
N LYS A 50 9.86 -17.66 -6.52
CA LYS A 50 10.67 -18.11 -5.38
C LYS A 50 11.49 -16.98 -4.76
N LEU A 51 12.10 -16.13 -5.58
CA LEU A 51 12.85 -14.96 -5.12
C LEU A 51 11.92 -13.97 -4.43
N LEU A 52 10.79 -13.61 -5.06
CA LEU A 52 9.83 -12.65 -4.49
C LEU A 52 9.22 -13.15 -3.17
N ARG A 53 9.00 -14.44 -3.03
CA ARG A 53 8.54 -15.05 -1.78
C ARG A 53 9.59 -14.92 -0.66
N SER A 54 10.88 -15.08 -0.96
CA SER A 54 11.96 -15.08 0.02
C SER A 54 12.40 -13.69 0.47
N LEU A 55 12.20 -12.67 -0.37
CA LEU A 55 12.60 -11.29 -0.07
C LEU A 55 11.56 -10.58 0.80
N SER A 56 12.01 -9.62 1.61
CA SER A 56 11.11 -8.65 2.23
C SER A 56 10.49 -7.73 1.16
N ALA A 57 9.34 -7.13 1.45
CA ALA A 57 8.74 -6.18 0.52
C ALA A 57 9.63 -4.95 0.25
N SER A 58 10.48 -4.58 1.22
CA SER A 58 11.48 -3.53 1.04
C SER A 58 12.60 -3.93 0.08
N ASP A 59 13.07 -5.17 0.17
CA ASP A 59 14.09 -5.67 -0.74
C ASP A 59 13.53 -5.80 -2.16
N ILE A 60 12.26 -6.22 -2.29
CA ILE A 60 11.55 -6.23 -3.58
C ILE A 60 11.49 -4.81 -4.16
N GLU A 61 11.10 -3.80 -3.36
CA GLU A 61 11.07 -2.40 -3.78
C GLU A 61 12.43 -1.96 -4.36
N GLN A 62 13.55 -2.33 -3.70
CA GLN A 62 14.90 -1.99 -4.15
C GLN A 62 15.24 -2.56 -5.54
N LEU A 63 14.66 -3.70 -5.93
CA LEU A 63 14.87 -4.27 -7.27
C LEU A 63 14.26 -3.43 -8.41
N PHE A 64 13.35 -2.52 -8.08
CA PHE A 64 12.69 -1.63 -9.02
C PHE A 64 13.25 -0.20 -9.03
N TYR A 65 14.31 0.08 -8.25
CA TYR A 65 15.02 1.35 -8.37
C TYR A 65 15.94 1.36 -9.59
N ASN A 66 15.85 2.40 -10.38
CA ASN A 66 16.70 2.63 -11.55
C ASN A 66 17.19 4.08 -11.53
N HIS A 67 18.50 4.29 -11.46
CA HIS A 67 19.12 5.62 -11.35
C HIS A 67 18.53 6.51 -10.25
N GLY A 68 18.17 5.93 -9.10
CA GLY A 68 17.61 6.64 -7.95
C GLY A 68 16.10 6.89 -8.02
N TYR A 69 15.40 6.45 -9.07
CA TYR A 69 13.95 6.56 -9.21
C TYR A 69 13.29 5.19 -9.14
N LEU A 70 12.18 5.10 -8.41
CA LEU A 70 11.37 3.89 -8.39
C LEU A 70 10.60 3.75 -9.71
N GLU A 71 10.74 2.62 -10.39
CA GLU A 71 9.93 2.27 -11.56
C GLU A 71 8.54 1.80 -11.09
N ALA A 72 7.73 2.75 -10.59
CA ALA A 72 6.48 2.50 -9.87
C ALA A 72 5.46 1.69 -10.68
N ASP A 73 5.33 1.95 -11.99
CA ASP A 73 4.46 1.17 -12.89
C ASP A 73 4.90 -0.28 -13.04
N ARG A 74 6.22 -0.53 -13.03
CA ARG A 74 6.76 -1.90 -13.09
C ARG A 74 6.57 -2.63 -11.76
N LEU A 75 6.76 -1.93 -10.63
CA LEU A 75 6.50 -2.48 -9.31
C LEU A 75 5.03 -2.88 -9.16
N GLN A 76 4.09 -2.02 -9.59
CA GLN A 76 2.66 -2.31 -9.62
C GLN A 76 2.35 -3.54 -10.50
N GLY A 77 2.99 -3.67 -11.66
CA GLY A 77 2.84 -4.85 -12.53
C GLY A 77 3.33 -6.14 -11.85
N ALA A 78 4.49 -6.12 -11.20
CA ALA A 78 4.98 -7.28 -10.44
C ALA A 78 4.06 -7.63 -9.26
N ALA A 79 3.53 -6.61 -8.55
CA ALA A 79 2.55 -6.80 -7.49
C ALA A 79 1.28 -7.48 -8.02
N ARG A 80 0.82 -7.11 -9.24
CA ARG A 80 -0.36 -7.71 -9.86
C ARG A 80 -0.19 -9.22 -10.13
N LEU A 81 1.00 -9.66 -10.55
CA LEU A 81 1.29 -11.09 -10.72
C LEU A 81 1.36 -11.82 -9.39
N LEU A 82 1.97 -11.21 -8.39
CA LEU A 82 2.07 -11.79 -7.06
C LEU A 82 0.70 -11.87 -6.36
N GLU A 83 -0.24 -10.97 -6.66
CA GLU A 83 -1.63 -11.04 -6.20
C GLU A 83 -2.34 -12.28 -6.73
N GLU A 84 -2.18 -12.60 -8.03
CA GLU A 84 -2.74 -13.85 -8.60
C GLU A 84 -2.16 -15.10 -7.93
N GLU A 85 -0.87 -15.06 -7.59
CA GLU A 85 -0.23 -16.14 -6.85
C GLU A 85 -0.82 -16.30 -5.44
N ALA A 86 -1.07 -15.18 -4.73
CA ALA A 86 -1.72 -15.18 -3.42
C ALA A 86 -3.15 -15.75 -3.49
N GLU A 87 -3.90 -15.42 -4.54
CA GLU A 87 -5.23 -16.00 -4.77
C GLU A 87 -5.17 -17.53 -4.97
N ILE A 88 -4.18 -18.03 -5.72
CA ILE A 88 -3.99 -19.48 -5.91
C ILE A 88 -3.66 -20.15 -4.57
N GLU A 89 -2.79 -19.57 -3.75
CA GLU A 89 -2.48 -20.13 -2.43
C GLU A 89 -3.72 -20.19 -1.54
N GLN A 90 -4.57 -19.14 -1.58
CA GLN A 90 -5.84 -19.13 -0.87
C GLN A 90 -6.81 -20.21 -1.37
N GLU A 91 -6.94 -20.40 -2.69
CA GLU A 91 -7.76 -21.45 -3.28
C GLU A 91 -7.26 -22.86 -2.93
N LEU A 92 -5.95 -23.03 -2.69
CA LEU A 92 -5.34 -24.26 -2.21
C LEU A 92 -5.47 -24.49 -0.70
N GLY A 93 -6.10 -23.56 0.04
CA GLY A 93 -6.26 -23.62 1.50
C GLY A 93 -4.98 -23.32 2.27
N ARG A 94 -3.99 -22.69 1.66
CA ARG A 94 -2.71 -22.29 2.27
C ARG A 94 -2.83 -20.85 2.77
N GLU A 95 -3.60 -20.66 3.83
CA GLU A 95 -3.99 -19.35 4.34
C GLU A 95 -2.78 -18.50 4.75
N ASP A 96 -1.83 -19.08 5.50
CA ASP A 96 -0.65 -18.36 5.98
C ASP A 96 0.22 -17.84 4.83
N GLU A 97 0.42 -18.65 3.79
CA GLU A 97 1.15 -18.26 2.59
C GLU A 97 0.40 -17.16 1.82
N ALA A 98 -0.92 -17.29 1.69
CA ALA A 98 -1.74 -16.28 1.02
C ALA A 98 -1.67 -14.94 1.75
N VAL A 99 -1.83 -14.91 3.07
CA VAL A 99 -1.74 -13.70 3.91
C VAL A 99 -0.34 -13.06 3.80
N HIS A 100 0.71 -13.87 3.85
CA HIS A 100 2.07 -13.38 3.68
C HIS A 100 2.29 -12.72 2.32
N LEU A 101 1.78 -13.32 1.25
CA LEU A 101 1.85 -12.75 -0.10
C LEU A 101 0.99 -11.48 -0.22
N TYR A 102 -0.26 -11.48 0.25
CA TYR A 102 -1.12 -10.30 0.23
C TYR A 102 -0.52 -9.12 1.00
N THR A 103 0.17 -9.37 2.11
CA THR A 103 0.87 -8.33 2.88
C THR A 103 1.98 -7.68 2.03
N LYS A 104 2.77 -8.48 1.30
CA LYS A 104 3.78 -7.96 0.37
C LYS A 104 3.15 -7.19 -0.79
N VAL A 105 2.10 -7.75 -1.39
CA VAL A 105 1.35 -7.13 -2.50
C VAL A 105 0.81 -5.77 -2.08
N LEU A 106 0.18 -5.67 -0.92
CA LEU A 106 -0.34 -4.40 -0.41
C LEU A 106 0.78 -3.37 -0.26
N GLN A 107 1.93 -3.74 0.29
CA GLN A 107 3.07 -2.84 0.42
C GLN A 107 3.59 -2.38 -0.95
N MET A 108 3.72 -3.31 -1.92
CA MET A 108 4.15 -2.98 -3.29
C MET A 108 3.17 -2.02 -3.97
N TYR A 109 1.87 -2.24 -3.84
CA TYR A 109 0.84 -1.35 -4.39
C TYR A 109 0.86 0.04 -3.75
N LEU A 110 0.92 0.12 -2.42
CA LEU A 110 1.02 1.40 -1.72
C LEU A 110 2.28 2.17 -2.11
N LYS A 111 3.43 1.49 -2.20
CA LYS A 111 4.69 2.11 -2.67
C LYS A 111 4.57 2.58 -4.12
N SER A 112 3.92 1.81 -4.98
CA SER A 112 3.66 2.22 -6.35
C SER A 112 2.80 3.48 -6.41
N ALA A 113 1.69 3.51 -5.68
CA ALA A 113 0.79 4.66 -5.62
C ALA A 113 1.49 5.92 -5.08
N LEU A 114 2.22 5.81 -3.96
CA LEU A 114 2.96 6.90 -3.34
C LEU A 114 4.10 7.45 -4.22
N ASN A 115 4.58 6.68 -5.18
CA ASN A 115 5.63 7.07 -6.13
C ASN A 115 5.11 7.34 -7.54
N GLY A 116 3.82 7.62 -7.69
CA GLY A 116 3.23 8.14 -8.93
C GLY A 116 3.04 7.11 -10.03
N ALA A 117 2.79 5.84 -9.69
CA ALA A 117 2.33 4.87 -10.67
C ALA A 117 1.01 5.32 -11.31
N ASP A 118 0.81 4.98 -12.58
CA ASP A 118 -0.46 5.24 -13.26
C ASP A 118 -1.57 4.39 -12.65
N PRO A 119 -2.58 5.01 -11.99
CA PRO A 119 -3.64 4.27 -11.31
C PRO A 119 -4.55 3.48 -12.26
N GLY A 120 -4.57 3.84 -13.54
CA GLY A 120 -5.41 3.21 -14.56
C GLY A 120 -4.83 1.91 -15.14
N LEU A 121 -3.53 1.64 -14.99
CA LEU A 121 -2.91 0.48 -15.66
C LEU A 121 -3.51 -0.86 -15.22
N PHE A 122 -3.79 -1.04 -13.94
CA PHE A 122 -4.33 -2.28 -13.36
C PHE A 122 -5.42 -2.02 -12.33
N ASP A 123 -6.10 -0.86 -12.39
CA ASP A 123 -7.04 -0.42 -11.35
C ASP A 123 -6.38 -0.41 -9.95
N LEU A 124 -5.24 0.29 -9.84
CA LEU A 124 -4.45 0.31 -8.60
C LEU A 124 -5.27 0.66 -7.34
N PRO A 125 -6.16 1.68 -7.34
CA PRO A 125 -6.98 1.98 -6.17
C PRO A 125 -7.95 0.84 -5.80
N GLY A 126 -8.56 0.20 -6.79
CA GLY A 126 -9.44 -0.96 -6.60
C GLY A 126 -8.66 -2.16 -6.05
N ARG A 127 -7.45 -2.41 -6.54
CA ARG A 127 -6.58 -3.48 -6.03
C ARG A 127 -6.15 -3.26 -4.60
N ILE A 128 -5.71 -2.05 -4.26
CA ILE A 128 -5.37 -1.71 -2.86
C ILE A 128 -6.56 -2.01 -1.94
N ARG A 129 -7.76 -1.56 -2.33
CA ARG A 129 -8.99 -1.79 -1.55
C ARG A 129 -9.31 -3.27 -1.39
N SER A 130 -9.23 -4.05 -2.47
CA SER A 130 -9.49 -5.49 -2.47
C SER A 130 -8.53 -6.24 -1.56
N VAL A 131 -7.23 -5.95 -1.65
CA VAL A 131 -6.20 -6.61 -0.83
C VAL A 131 -6.33 -6.21 0.65
N LYS A 132 -6.65 -4.94 0.95
CA LYS A 132 -6.96 -4.49 2.33
C LYS A 132 -8.14 -5.26 2.92
N GLU A 133 -9.20 -5.49 2.15
CA GLU A 133 -10.35 -6.25 2.65
C GLU A 133 -9.98 -7.71 2.95
N ARG A 134 -9.13 -8.35 2.13
CA ARG A 134 -8.63 -9.71 2.41
C ARG A 134 -7.77 -9.78 3.69
N LEU A 135 -7.04 -8.70 3.99
CA LEU A 135 -6.18 -8.60 5.16
C LEU A 135 -6.87 -8.02 6.40
N ARG A 136 -8.16 -7.71 6.33
CA ARG A 136 -8.91 -7.01 7.40
C ARG A 136 -8.87 -7.71 8.76
N ALA A 137 -8.81 -9.05 8.77
CA ALA A 137 -8.79 -9.84 9.99
C ALA A 137 -7.37 -10.00 10.59
N TYR A 138 -6.35 -9.48 9.93
CA TYR A 138 -4.95 -9.68 10.31
C TYR A 138 -4.30 -8.38 10.79
N GLU A 139 -3.41 -8.52 11.77
CA GLU A 139 -2.60 -7.39 12.23
C GLU A 139 -1.50 -7.09 11.20
N LEU A 140 -1.48 -5.85 10.71
CA LEU A 140 -0.52 -5.41 9.72
C LEU A 140 0.74 -4.82 10.37
N PRO A 141 1.93 -5.02 9.80
CA PRO A 141 3.15 -4.39 10.27
C PRO A 141 3.04 -2.85 10.30
N ALA A 142 3.54 -2.20 11.34
CA ALA A 142 3.46 -0.75 11.51
C ALA A 142 3.96 0.04 10.28
N ARG A 143 5.00 -0.47 9.59
CA ARG A 143 5.48 0.14 8.35
C ARG A 143 4.42 0.16 7.25
N LEU A 144 3.66 -0.92 7.10
CA LEU A 144 2.60 -1.02 6.11
C LEU A 144 1.43 -0.09 6.45
N VAL A 145 1.08 0.00 7.74
CA VAL A 145 0.06 0.95 8.23
C VAL A 145 0.49 2.40 7.98
N ARG A 146 1.79 2.73 8.13
CA ARG A 146 2.32 4.05 7.76
C ARG A 146 2.18 4.36 6.27
N ASP A 147 2.50 3.39 5.41
CA ASP A 147 2.35 3.57 3.96
C ASP A 147 0.87 3.73 3.58
N ASP A 148 -0.05 3.01 4.24
CA ASP A 148 -1.50 3.16 4.04
C ASP A 148 -2.02 4.52 4.53
N MET A 149 -1.52 5.01 5.68
CA MET A 149 -1.83 6.36 6.19
C MET A 149 -1.39 7.44 5.20
N ALA A 150 -0.15 7.35 4.69
CA ALA A 150 0.37 8.28 3.70
C ALA A 150 -0.44 8.25 2.39
N TYR A 151 -0.85 7.07 1.96
CA TYR A 151 -1.70 6.91 0.78
C TYR A 151 -3.10 7.49 1.01
N ALA A 152 -3.71 7.27 2.18
CA ALA A 152 -5.00 7.87 2.54
C ALA A 152 -4.92 9.40 2.56
N GLU A 153 -3.84 9.98 3.14
CA GLU A 153 -3.59 11.43 3.13
C GLU A 153 -3.43 11.98 1.69
N GLN A 154 -2.68 11.27 0.82
CA GLN A 154 -2.50 11.64 -0.59
C GLN A 154 -3.81 11.63 -1.37
N GLU A 155 -4.71 10.67 -1.09
CA GLU A 155 -6.02 10.56 -1.72
C GLU A 155 -7.06 11.53 -1.13
N GLY A 156 -6.70 12.33 -0.13
CA GLY A 156 -7.60 13.26 0.55
C GLY A 156 -8.62 12.58 1.46
N ARG A 157 -8.38 11.33 1.87
CA ARG A 157 -9.21 10.57 2.82
C ARG A 157 -8.70 10.78 4.24
N TYR A 158 -8.86 12.03 4.73
CA TYR A 158 -8.21 12.48 5.95
C TYR A 158 -8.72 11.79 7.22
N ALA A 159 -10.01 11.46 7.31
CA ALA A 159 -10.55 10.68 8.42
C ALA A 159 -9.95 9.26 8.47
N ASP A 160 -9.78 8.61 7.31
CA ASP A 160 -9.11 7.30 7.25
C ASP A 160 -7.65 7.41 7.68
N ALA A 161 -6.94 8.47 7.23
CA ALA A 161 -5.55 8.70 7.60
C ALA A 161 -5.40 8.95 9.11
N GLU A 162 -6.31 9.69 9.73
CA GLU A 162 -6.34 9.94 11.17
C GLU A 162 -6.59 8.64 11.97
N ASN A 163 -7.53 7.80 11.53
CA ASN A 163 -7.77 6.49 12.15
C ASN A 163 -6.50 5.62 12.14
N LEU A 164 -5.77 5.59 11.02
CA LEU A 164 -4.49 4.88 10.90
C LEU A 164 -3.40 5.51 11.78
N LEU A 165 -3.38 6.85 11.94
CA LEU A 165 -2.51 7.55 12.86
C LEU A 165 -2.71 7.08 14.29
N TYR A 166 -3.97 7.03 14.77
CA TYR A 166 -4.28 6.54 16.12
C TYR A 166 -3.91 5.07 16.31
N GLN A 167 -4.12 4.22 15.30
CA GLN A 167 -3.67 2.83 15.34
C GLN A 167 -2.14 2.75 15.51
N LEU A 168 -1.38 3.56 14.78
CA LEU A 168 0.07 3.63 14.87
C LEU A 168 0.55 4.14 16.23
N LEU A 169 -0.11 5.17 16.79
CA LEU A 169 0.20 5.68 18.13
C LEU A 169 -0.01 4.63 19.21
N GLN A 170 -1.12 3.89 19.14
CA GLN A 170 -1.44 2.84 20.11
C GLN A 170 -0.48 1.65 20.06
N SER A 171 0.00 1.30 18.87
CA SER A 171 0.98 0.22 18.66
C SER A 171 2.44 0.65 18.86
N GLY A 172 2.71 1.93 19.15
CA GLY A 172 4.07 2.47 19.19
C GLY A 172 4.76 2.54 17.83
N GLY A 173 4.00 2.43 16.74
CA GLY A 173 4.49 2.51 15.37
C GLY A 173 4.89 3.93 14.93
N ILE A 174 4.46 4.96 15.66
CA ILE A 174 4.74 6.38 15.40
C ILE A 174 4.85 7.10 16.74
N ASP A 175 5.65 8.15 16.82
CA ASP A 175 5.75 9.00 18.01
C ASP A 175 4.79 10.21 17.94
N ALA A 176 4.63 10.90 19.09
CA ALA A 176 3.73 12.04 19.19
C ALA A 176 4.20 13.25 18.35
N ASP A 177 5.52 13.42 18.14
CA ASP A 177 6.05 14.51 17.32
C ASP A 177 5.74 14.26 15.82
N GLU A 178 5.80 13.01 15.36
CA GLU A 178 5.40 12.63 14.00
C GLU A 178 3.88 12.80 13.79
N ALA A 179 3.08 12.43 14.80
CA ALA A 179 1.63 12.64 14.79
C ALA A 179 1.26 14.13 14.77
N THR A 180 1.99 14.96 15.50
CA THR A 180 1.82 16.42 15.47
C THR A 180 2.09 16.99 14.07
N ARG A 181 3.13 16.47 13.38
CA ARG A 181 3.42 16.89 11.99
C ARG A 181 2.30 16.53 11.01
N PHE A 182 1.57 15.43 11.22
CA PHE A 182 0.39 15.10 10.43
C PHE A 182 -0.67 16.19 10.57
N TYR A 183 -1.09 16.55 11.78
CA TYR A 183 -2.08 17.61 11.99
C TYR A 183 -1.62 18.96 11.46
N HIS A 184 -0.35 19.32 11.62
CA HIS A 184 0.17 20.55 11.04
C HIS A 184 0.05 20.58 9.51
N ARG A 185 0.22 19.47 8.81
CA ARG A 185 -0.02 19.42 7.36
C ARG A 185 -1.48 19.60 7.02
N LEU A 186 -2.40 19.04 7.82
CA LEU A 186 -3.83 19.20 7.62
C LEU A 186 -4.29 20.66 7.85
N LEU A 187 -3.75 21.35 8.84
CA LEU A 187 -4.05 22.78 9.08
C LEU A 187 -3.64 23.69 7.93
N LEU A 188 -2.77 23.26 7.03
CA LEU A 188 -2.41 23.99 5.81
C LEU A 188 -3.38 23.76 4.64
N LYS A 189 -4.34 22.84 4.80
CA LYS A 189 -5.31 22.50 3.76
C LYS A 189 -6.52 23.44 3.81
N PRO A 190 -7.16 23.74 2.67
CA PRO A 190 -8.43 24.47 2.65
C PRO A 190 -9.52 23.69 3.43
N ALA A 191 -10.38 24.42 4.15
CA ALA A 191 -11.47 23.82 4.93
C ALA A 191 -12.38 22.93 4.08
N GLU A 192 -12.69 23.34 2.85
CA GLU A 192 -13.48 22.54 1.91
C GLU A 192 -12.82 21.21 1.51
N GLU A 193 -11.49 21.15 1.48
CA GLU A 193 -10.74 19.93 1.21
C GLU A 193 -10.81 18.98 2.40
N LEU A 194 -10.70 19.52 3.61
CA LEU A 194 -10.84 18.75 4.86
C LEU A 194 -12.25 18.18 5.02
N GLU A 195 -13.29 18.97 4.75
CA GLU A 195 -14.69 18.50 4.78
C GLU A 195 -14.93 17.37 3.78
N ARG A 196 -14.41 17.48 2.56
CA ARG A 196 -14.50 16.40 1.57
C ARG A 196 -13.80 15.13 2.02
N GLY A 197 -12.69 15.28 2.73
CA GLY A 197 -11.93 14.19 3.34
C GLY A 197 -12.53 13.65 4.64
N GLN A 198 -13.74 14.10 5.00
CA GLN A 198 -14.49 13.69 6.19
C GLN A 198 -13.76 13.99 7.52
N LEU A 199 -12.92 15.02 7.55
CA LEU A 199 -12.21 15.50 8.72
C LEU A 199 -12.26 17.04 8.75
N PRO A 200 -13.38 17.65 9.17
CA PRO A 200 -13.55 19.10 9.23
C PRO A 200 -12.48 19.77 10.10
N LEU A 201 -12.20 21.05 9.85
CA LEU A 201 -11.15 21.80 10.56
C LEU A 201 -11.34 21.77 12.09
N ALA A 202 -12.58 21.76 12.58
CA ALA A 202 -12.86 21.63 14.01
C ALA A 202 -12.33 20.30 14.58
N GLU A 203 -12.56 19.18 13.89
CA GLU A 203 -12.07 17.85 14.29
C GLU A 203 -10.54 17.79 14.23
N VAL A 204 -9.89 18.43 13.25
CA VAL A 204 -8.43 18.56 13.18
C VAL A 204 -7.87 19.22 14.44
N HIS A 205 -8.51 20.31 14.93
CA HIS A 205 -8.12 20.96 16.16
C HIS A 205 -8.35 20.08 17.40
N GLU A 206 -9.51 19.42 17.49
CA GLU A 206 -9.84 18.52 18.57
C GLU A 206 -8.86 17.33 18.64
N GLY A 207 -8.52 16.72 17.49
CA GLY A 207 -7.54 15.63 17.38
C GLY A 207 -6.15 16.06 17.85
N MET A 208 -5.71 17.28 17.48
CA MET A 208 -4.44 17.83 17.92
C MET A 208 -4.40 18.10 19.44
N GLU A 209 -5.50 18.60 20.01
CA GLU A 209 -5.63 18.78 21.45
C GLU A 209 -5.64 17.45 22.21
N GLU A 210 -6.35 16.44 21.68
CA GLU A 210 -6.38 15.10 22.26
C GLU A 210 -4.99 14.45 22.20
N LEU A 211 -4.26 14.57 21.09
CA LEU A 211 -2.89 14.11 20.95
C LEU A 211 -2.00 14.73 22.05
N SER A 212 -2.07 16.04 22.21
CA SER A 212 -1.28 16.77 23.24
C SER A 212 -1.61 16.29 24.64
N ARG A 213 -2.89 16.06 24.94
CA ARG A 213 -3.35 15.61 26.25
C ARG A 213 -2.93 14.18 26.58
N ARG A 214 -3.03 13.27 25.61
CA ARG A 214 -2.78 11.83 25.82
C ARG A 214 -1.32 11.42 25.72
N PHE A 215 -0.59 12.05 24.80
CA PHE A 215 0.76 11.58 24.41
C PHE A 215 1.88 12.58 24.73
N MET A 216 1.53 13.83 25.16
CA MET A 216 2.50 14.87 25.51
C MET A 216 2.18 15.56 26.87
N PRO A 217 1.92 14.82 27.96
CA PRO A 217 1.46 15.43 29.21
C PRO A 217 2.43 16.44 29.86
N GLY A 218 3.72 16.43 29.48
CA GLY A 218 4.75 17.32 30.05
C GLY A 218 4.98 18.65 29.30
N LYS A 219 4.45 18.82 28.08
CA LYS A 219 4.68 20.06 27.30
C LYS A 219 3.70 21.21 27.68
N GLN A 220 2.63 20.92 28.42
CA GLN A 220 1.66 21.97 28.84
C GLN A 220 2.15 22.82 30.02
N GLU A 221 3.05 22.31 30.87
CA GLU A 221 3.58 23.08 32.01
C GLU A 221 4.61 24.14 31.62
N GLU A 222 5.31 23.97 30.49
CA GLU A 222 6.30 24.96 30.00
C GLU A 222 5.66 26.20 29.34
N LEU A 223 4.43 26.09 28.84
CA LEU A 223 3.71 27.21 28.19
C LEU A 223 2.92 28.06 29.20
N SER A 224 2.48 27.48 30.32
CA SER A 224 1.75 28.24 31.37
C SER A 224 2.66 28.87 32.41
N GLY A 225 3.95 28.65 32.40
CA GLY A 225 4.95 29.21 33.32
C GLY A 225 5.67 30.47 32.79
N ARG A 226 5.24 31.06 31.66
CA ARG A 226 5.85 32.27 31.06
C ARG A 226 4.88 33.45 30.94
N GLU A 227 3.92 33.55 31.86
CA GLU A 227 3.18 34.80 32.11
C GLU A 227 3.72 35.53 33.34
#